data_a4a6c018218c38afbddf5c5616f2dfd4
#
_entry.id   a4a6c018218c38afbddf5c5616f2dfd4
#
_cell.length_a   1.000
_cell.length_b   1.000
_cell.length_c   1.000
_cell.angle_alpha   90.00
_cell.angle_beta   90.00
_cell.angle_gamma   90.00
#
_symmetry.space_group_name_H-M   'P 1'
#
loop_
_entity.id
_entity.type
_entity.pdbx_description
1 polymer ?
#
loop_
_entity_poly.entity_id
_entity_poly.type
_entity_poly.pdbx_seq_one_letter_code
_entity_poly.pdbx_strand_id
1 'polypeptide(L)'
;MRALAALAGISAELASARALESSIERILGTARQETVSELRRSLWILGTIGSLAPFIGLFGTVVGIMKAFHQIAIEGSGGFAVVAAGISEALIATAVGLGVAIIALTFYNYLNV
;
A
#
# COMPACT_ATOMS: atom_id res chain seq x y z
N MET A 1 14.24 -59.80 -25.28
CA MET A 1 14.65 -58.61 -26.06
C MET A 1 13.50 -57.60 -26.25
N ARG A 2 12.31 -58.01 -26.75
CA ARG A 2 11.19 -57.11 -26.97
C ARG A 2 10.63 -56.49 -25.68
N ALA A 3 10.58 -57.23 -24.59
CA ALA A 3 10.09 -56.74 -23.30
C ALA A 3 10.98 -55.62 -22.70
N LEU A 4 12.30 -55.73 -22.83
CA LEU A 4 13.27 -54.75 -22.36
C LEU A 4 13.17 -53.44 -23.16
N ALA A 5 12.95 -53.53 -24.47
CA ALA A 5 12.75 -52.35 -25.32
C ALA A 5 11.44 -51.63 -24.98
N ALA A 6 10.37 -52.37 -24.70
CA ALA A 6 9.09 -51.78 -24.25
C ALA A 6 9.21 -51.11 -22.88
N LEU A 7 9.91 -51.72 -21.93
CA LEU A 7 10.18 -51.11 -20.62
C LEU A 7 11.04 -49.83 -20.71
N ALA A 8 12.03 -49.82 -21.60
CA ALA A 8 12.86 -48.65 -21.86
C ALA A 8 12.03 -47.50 -22.47
N GLY A 9 11.10 -47.83 -23.39
CA GLY A 9 10.17 -46.86 -23.96
C GLY A 9 9.25 -46.26 -22.91
N ILE A 10 8.65 -47.08 -22.05
CA ILE A 10 7.76 -46.62 -20.96
C ILE A 10 8.54 -45.75 -19.97
N SER A 11 9.78 -46.12 -19.61
CA SER A 11 10.59 -45.33 -18.69
C SER A 11 10.98 -43.96 -19.28
N ALA A 12 11.23 -43.88 -20.58
CA ALA A 12 11.49 -42.62 -21.28
C ALA A 12 10.24 -41.72 -21.32
N GLU A 13 9.07 -42.29 -21.57
CA GLU A 13 7.80 -41.55 -21.53
C GLU A 13 7.49 -41.04 -20.14
N LEU A 14 7.69 -41.83 -19.10
CA LEU A 14 7.53 -41.43 -17.71
C LEU A 14 8.52 -40.32 -17.32
N ALA A 15 9.76 -40.38 -17.78
CA ALA A 15 10.75 -39.36 -17.56
C ALA A 15 10.36 -38.03 -18.24
N SER A 16 9.84 -38.10 -19.49
CA SER A 16 9.36 -36.90 -20.19
C SER A 16 8.11 -36.28 -19.53
N ALA A 17 7.18 -37.13 -19.08
CA ALA A 17 5.99 -36.67 -18.35
C ALA A 17 6.38 -35.96 -17.04
N ARG A 18 7.31 -36.51 -16.26
CA ARG A 18 7.83 -35.87 -15.04
C ARG A 18 8.56 -34.56 -15.32
N ALA A 19 9.31 -34.50 -16.41
CA ALA A 19 9.97 -33.26 -16.83
C ALA A 19 8.96 -32.18 -17.21
N LEU A 20 7.86 -32.54 -17.88
CA LEU A 20 6.78 -31.64 -18.18
C LEU A 20 6.07 -31.15 -16.91
N GLU A 21 5.72 -32.02 -15.97
CA GLU A 21 5.13 -31.67 -14.69
C GLU A 21 6.02 -30.69 -13.92
N SER A 22 7.30 -30.97 -13.80
CA SER A 22 8.25 -30.08 -13.12
C SER A 22 8.37 -28.72 -13.81
N SER A 23 8.30 -28.68 -15.13
CA SER A 23 8.33 -27.45 -15.91
C SER A 23 7.07 -26.63 -15.71
N ILE A 24 5.90 -27.28 -15.68
CA ILE A 24 4.61 -26.63 -15.42
C ILE A 24 4.58 -26.07 -14.00
N GLU A 25 5.00 -26.83 -13.01
CA GLU A 25 5.08 -26.35 -11.62
C GLU A 25 6.01 -25.15 -11.47
N ARG A 26 7.14 -25.15 -12.16
CA ARG A 26 8.06 -24.01 -12.17
C ARG A 26 7.45 -22.77 -12.81
N ILE A 27 6.78 -22.92 -13.96
CA ILE A 27 6.10 -21.81 -14.65
C ILE A 27 4.98 -21.25 -13.80
N LEU A 28 4.15 -22.10 -13.21
CA LEU A 28 3.07 -21.68 -12.30
C LEU A 28 3.64 -21.02 -11.04
N GLY A 29 4.73 -21.52 -10.49
CA GLY A 29 5.42 -20.96 -9.35
C GLY A 29 5.94 -19.54 -9.63
N THR A 30 6.59 -19.33 -10.78
CA THR A 30 7.10 -18.02 -11.19
C THR A 30 5.96 -17.03 -11.47
N ALA A 31 4.94 -17.43 -12.20
CA ALA A 31 3.77 -16.58 -12.47
C ALA A 31 3.05 -16.17 -11.17
N ARG A 32 2.90 -17.10 -10.22
CA ARG A 32 2.33 -16.83 -8.91
C ARG A 32 3.19 -15.85 -8.11
N GLN A 33 4.51 -16.01 -8.13
CA GLN A 33 5.43 -15.11 -7.44
C GLN A 33 5.39 -13.69 -8.00
N GLU A 34 5.32 -13.53 -9.33
CA GLU A 34 5.20 -12.24 -9.99
C GLU A 34 3.92 -11.52 -9.55
N THR A 35 2.78 -12.21 -9.62
CA THR A 35 1.49 -11.64 -9.20
C THR A 35 1.49 -11.26 -7.71
N VAL A 36 2.05 -12.10 -6.85
CA VAL A 36 2.15 -11.82 -5.41
C VAL A 36 3.08 -10.64 -5.15
N SER A 37 4.16 -10.49 -5.91
CA SER A 37 5.11 -9.38 -5.75
C SER A 37 4.49 -8.04 -6.15
N GLU A 38 3.69 -8.00 -7.20
CA GLU A 38 2.95 -6.80 -7.63
C GLU A 38 1.89 -6.40 -6.61
N LEU A 39 1.13 -7.37 -6.09
CA LEU A 39 0.18 -7.13 -5.02
C LEU A 39 0.85 -6.59 -3.76
N ARG A 40 1.96 -7.16 -3.34
CA ARG A 40 2.73 -6.69 -2.18
C ARG A 40 3.24 -5.26 -2.37
N ARG A 41 3.66 -4.91 -3.57
CA ARG A 41 4.08 -3.54 -3.89
C ARG A 41 2.94 -2.54 -3.74
N SER A 42 1.76 -2.88 -4.22
CA SER A 42 0.56 -2.05 -4.06
C SER A 42 0.14 -1.92 -2.60
N LEU A 43 0.21 -3.01 -1.84
CA LEU A 43 -0.06 -3.02 -0.40
C LEU A 43 0.94 -2.16 0.38
N TRP A 44 2.22 -2.19 0.01
CA TRP A 44 3.24 -1.35 0.64
C TRP A 44 2.93 0.15 0.50
N ILE A 45 2.48 0.59 -0.67
CA ILE A 45 2.04 1.98 -0.91
C ILE A 45 0.88 2.34 0.01
N LEU A 46 -0.11 1.45 0.11
CA LEU A 46 -1.29 1.66 0.94
C LEU A 46 -0.92 1.76 2.44
N GLY A 47 -0.03 0.89 2.90
CA GLY A 47 0.52 0.94 4.26
C GLY A 47 1.30 2.23 4.53
N THR A 48 2.08 2.69 3.56
CA THR A 48 2.83 3.95 3.65
C THR A 48 1.89 5.15 3.73
N ILE A 49 0.86 5.22 2.88
CA ILE A 49 -0.15 6.29 2.94
C ILE A 49 -0.85 6.27 4.30
N GLY A 50 -1.30 5.11 4.77
CA GLY A 50 -1.95 4.98 6.06
C GLY A 50 -1.08 5.46 7.23
N SER A 51 0.22 5.20 7.18
CA SER A 51 1.16 5.60 8.22
C SER A 51 1.52 7.08 8.16
N LEU A 52 1.63 7.67 6.97
CA LEU A 52 2.07 9.07 6.79
C LEU A 52 0.91 10.08 6.81
N ALA A 53 -0.30 9.66 6.43
CA ALA A 53 -1.43 10.58 6.33
C ALA A 53 -1.74 11.34 7.63
N PRO A 54 -1.67 10.77 8.85
CA PRO A 54 -1.86 11.52 10.09
C PRO A 54 -0.82 12.60 10.29
N PHE A 55 0.43 12.34 9.92
CA PHE A 55 1.53 13.31 10.03
C PHE A 55 1.37 14.46 9.04
N ILE A 56 0.88 14.18 7.83
CA ILE A 56 0.55 15.20 6.84
C ILE A 56 -0.59 16.08 7.36
N GLY A 57 -1.60 15.50 7.98
CA GLY A 57 -2.67 16.24 8.64
C GLY A 57 -2.16 17.11 9.79
N LEU A 58 -1.29 16.59 10.64
CA LEU A 58 -0.65 17.34 11.72
C LEU A 58 0.21 18.49 11.17
N PHE A 59 0.97 18.26 10.11
CA PHE A 59 1.73 19.31 9.43
C PHE A 59 0.79 20.43 8.93
N GLY A 60 -0.37 20.07 8.41
CA GLY A 60 -1.41 21.02 8.01
C GLY A 60 -1.88 21.91 9.16
N THR A 61 -2.04 21.37 10.38
CA THR A 61 -2.41 22.19 11.54
C THR A 61 -1.31 23.17 11.92
N VAL A 62 -0.06 22.75 11.91
CA VAL A 62 1.06 23.67 12.22
C VAL A 62 1.10 24.83 11.24
N VAL A 63 1.00 24.55 9.94
CA VAL A 63 0.99 25.59 8.90
C VAL A 63 -0.23 26.51 9.03
N GLY A 64 -1.41 25.96 9.30
CA GLY A 64 -2.64 26.74 9.47
C GLY A 64 -2.57 27.68 10.67
N ILE A 65 -2.08 27.21 11.81
CA ILE A 65 -1.89 28.03 13.02
C ILE A 65 -0.85 29.11 12.76
N MET A 66 0.28 28.79 12.12
CA MET A 66 1.29 29.79 11.75
C MET A 66 0.71 30.92 10.88
N LYS A 67 -0.10 30.57 9.88
CA LYS A 67 -0.78 31.56 9.04
C LYS A 67 -1.72 32.44 9.83
N ALA A 68 -2.51 31.88 10.75
CA ALA A 68 -3.43 32.62 11.59
C ALA A 68 -2.70 33.67 12.43
N PHE A 69 -1.59 33.31 13.07
CA PHE A 69 -0.77 34.26 13.84
C PHE A 69 -0.07 35.28 12.96
N HIS A 70 0.35 34.89 11.76
CA HIS A 70 0.95 35.83 10.82
C HIS A 70 -0.02 36.93 10.39
N GLN A 71 -1.28 36.57 10.14
CA GLN A 71 -2.33 37.55 9.80
C GLN A 71 -2.56 38.58 10.93
N ILE A 72 -2.58 38.12 12.17
CA ILE A 72 -2.71 39.00 13.33
C ILE A 72 -1.56 40.01 13.38
N ALA A 73 -0.34 39.53 13.13
CA ALA A 73 0.84 40.41 13.20
C ALA A 73 0.86 41.50 12.13
N ILE A 74 0.29 41.24 10.95
CA ILE A 74 0.24 42.21 9.85
C ILE A 74 -0.94 43.17 9.97
N GLU A 75 -2.12 42.65 10.26
CA GLU A 75 -3.37 43.44 10.26
C GLU A 75 -3.62 44.19 11.56
N GLY A 76 -2.86 43.89 12.62
CA GLY A 76 -2.92 44.61 13.91
C GLY A 76 -4.27 44.55 14.65
N SER A 77 -5.32 44.09 14.02
CA SER A 77 -6.69 44.05 14.51
C SER A 77 -7.37 42.69 14.42
N GLY A 78 -6.60 41.66 14.12
CA GLY A 78 -7.09 40.30 14.00
C GLY A 78 -7.54 39.72 15.33
N GLY A 79 -8.70 40.11 15.78
CA GLY A 79 -9.29 39.64 17.01
C GLY A 79 -9.46 38.10 17.01
N PHE A 80 -9.97 37.57 18.12
CA PHE A 80 -10.26 36.17 18.36
C PHE A 80 -10.91 35.46 17.17
N ALA A 81 -11.72 36.14 16.38
CA ALA A 81 -12.40 35.58 15.21
C ALA A 81 -11.42 35.07 14.11
N VAL A 82 -10.35 35.86 13.85
CA VAL A 82 -9.36 35.46 12.82
C VAL A 82 -8.55 34.25 13.28
N VAL A 83 -8.17 34.24 14.56
CA VAL A 83 -7.46 33.09 15.15
C VAL A 83 -8.35 31.87 15.14
N ALA A 84 -9.60 32.00 15.56
CA ALA A 84 -10.54 30.87 15.60
C ALA A 84 -10.80 30.32 14.21
N ALA A 85 -10.93 31.12 13.17
CA ALA A 85 -11.09 30.73 11.80
C ALA A 85 -9.86 29.94 11.29
N GLY A 86 -8.64 30.46 11.52
CA GLY A 86 -7.41 29.82 11.11
C GLY A 86 -7.16 28.48 11.82
N ILE A 87 -7.47 28.39 13.12
CA ILE A 87 -7.38 27.14 13.87
C ILE A 87 -8.43 26.15 13.37
N SER A 88 -9.65 26.60 13.10
CA SER A 88 -10.71 25.74 12.56
C SER A 88 -10.30 25.13 11.21
N GLU A 89 -9.76 25.91 10.31
CA GLU A 89 -9.25 25.44 9.02
C GLU A 89 -8.09 24.43 9.21
N ALA A 90 -7.18 24.72 10.13
CA ALA A 90 -6.08 23.83 10.47
C ALA A 90 -6.57 22.46 10.99
N LEU A 91 -7.57 22.44 11.86
CA LEU A 91 -8.15 21.20 12.41
C LEU A 91 -8.81 20.34 11.33
N ILE A 92 -9.39 20.95 10.30
CA ILE A 92 -9.94 20.22 9.15
C ILE A 92 -8.84 19.42 8.44
N ALA A 93 -7.65 20.00 8.28
CA ALA A 93 -6.53 19.30 7.67
C ALA A 93 -6.14 18.02 8.45
N THR A 94 -6.12 18.10 9.78
CA THR A 94 -5.89 16.90 10.62
C THR A 94 -7.01 15.88 10.50
N ALA A 95 -8.26 16.30 10.52
CA ALA A 95 -9.41 15.42 10.38
C ALA A 95 -9.37 14.64 9.04
N VAL A 96 -9.04 15.34 7.96
CA VAL A 96 -8.87 14.70 6.63
C VAL A 96 -7.70 13.72 6.63
N GLY A 97 -6.55 14.10 7.19
CA GLY A 97 -5.38 13.22 7.30
C GLY A 97 -5.68 11.93 8.08
N LEU A 98 -6.40 12.05 9.20
CA LEU A 98 -6.85 10.89 9.99
C LEU A 98 -7.86 10.03 9.23
N GLY A 99 -8.81 10.64 8.52
CA GLY A 99 -9.78 9.92 7.68
C GLY A 99 -9.10 9.08 6.60
N VAL A 100 -8.14 9.68 5.89
CA VAL A 100 -7.35 8.96 4.87
C VAL A 100 -6.56 7.81 5.50
N ALA A 101 -5.93 8.03 6.66
CA ALA A 101 -5.19 7.00 7.36
C ALA A 101 -6.07 5.80 7.75
N ILE A 102 -7.25 6.05 8.31
CA ILE A 102 -8.18 5.00 8.71
C ILE A 102 -8.60 4.15 7.52
N ILE A 103 -8.97 4.79 6.41
CA ILE A 103 -9.38 4.09 5.19
C ILE A 103 -8.20 3.28 4.64
N ALA A 104 -7.03 3.87 4.49
CA ALA A 104 -5.85 3.22 3.93
C ALA A 104 -5.41 2.01 4.77
N LEU A 105 -5.36 2.15 6.10
CA LEU A 105 -4.97 1.06 7.01
C LEU A 105 -6.02 -0.04 7.06
N THR A 106 -7.31 0.30 6.98
CA THR A 106 -8.38 -0.70 6.93
C THR A 106 -8.24 -1.58 5.69
N PHE A 107 -8.05 -0.97 4.51
CA PHE A 107 -7.82 -1.73 3.27
C PHE A 107 -6.50 -2.49 3.30
N TYR A 108 -5.44 -1.89 3.82
CA TYR A 108 -4.15 -2.58 3.98
C TYR A 108 -4.30 -3.85 4.82
N ASN A 109 -4.93 -3.76 5.98
CA ASN A 109 -5.12 -4.89 6.87
C ASN A 109 -6.05 -5.95 6.26
N TYR A 110 -7.12 -5.54 5.57
CA TYR A 110 -8.05 -6.46 4.92
C TYR A 110 -7.38 -7.25 3.78
N LEU A 111 -6.52 -6.60 3.00
CA LEU A 111 -5.86 -7.23 1.86
C LEU A 111 -4.59 -8.01 2.23
N ASN A 112 -4.04 -7.78 3.42
CA ASN A 112 -2.80 -8.42 3.88
C ASN A 112 -3.05 -9.71 4.70
N VAL A 113 -4.28 -10.17 4.78
CA VAL A 113 -4.67 -11.41 5.50
C VAL A 113 -4.45 -12.67 4.66
#